data_b71d004c280169525c6e5a0c59a3d40a
#
_entry.id   b71d004c280169525c6e5a0c59a3d40a
#
_cell.length_a   1.000
_cell.length_b   1.000
_cell.length_c   1.000
_cell.angle_alpha   90.00
_cell.angle_beta   90.00
_cell.angle_gamma   90.00
#
_symmetry.space_group_name_H-M   'P 1'
#
loop_
_entity.id
_entity.type
_entity.pdbx_description
1 polymer ?
#
loop_
_entity_poly.entity_id
_entity_poly.type
_entity_poly.pdbx_seq_one_letter_code
_entity_poly.pdbx_strand_id
1 'polypeptide(L)'
;SRMAAEWWNPKGKFGVLHVFNPVRLDYIKEQVTARLGRDPQTRRPFEGLRILDIGCGGGLLCEPMARLGATVVGVDPSEKNIKTASVHATEMDLAIDYRVGLAEDLAAAGEQFDVILNMEVIEHVADPAAYTRACLSMLKPGGLMFVATINRTFKAAALAIVAAENILRWLPRGTHQYEKLVRPEEIEKPLNA
;
A
#
# COMPACT_ATOMS: atom_id res chain seq x y z
N SER A 1 -18.68 11.57 -4.14
CA SER A 1 -18.18 12.92 -3.83
C SER A 1 -17.11 13.32 -4.85
N ARG A 2 -16.88 14.65 -5.05
CA ARG A 2 -15.88 15.16 -6.00
C ARG A 2 -14.46 14.67 -5.73
N MET A 3 -14.14 14.36 -4.48
CA MET A 3 -12.81 13.84 -4.06
C MET A 3 -12.63 12.35 -4.33
N ALA A 4 -13.67 11.55 -4.11
CA ALA A 4 -13.65 10.14 -4.49
C ALA A 4 -13.44 10.00 -6.01
N ALA A 5 -14.12 10.84 -6.81
CA ALA A 5 -13.94 10.88 -8.24
C ALA A 5 -12.50 11.19 -8.70
N GLU A 6 -11.71 11.93 -7.92
CA GLU A 6 -10.30 12.22 -8.25
C GLU A 6 -9.38 11.00 -8.09
N TRP A 7 -9.51 10.26 -6.98
CA TRP A 7 -8.74 9.03 -6.73
C TRP A 7 -9.11 7.90 -7.70
N TRP A 8 -10.41 7.76 -7.98
CA TRP A 8 -10.96 6.66 -8.79
C TRP A 8 -11.09 7.01 -10.28
N ASN A 9 -10.60 8.18 -10.71
CA ASN A 9 -10.54 8.56 -12.11
C ASN A 9 -9.23 8.05 -12.76
N PRO A 10 -9.28 7.03 -13.65
CA PRO A 10 -8.07 6.48 -14.28
C PRO A 10 -7.36 7.48 -15.23
N LYS A 11 -8.04 8.57 -15.60
CA LYS A 11 -7.47 9.67 -16.40
C LYS A 11 -7.11 10.88 -15.54
N GLY A 12 -7.27 10.79 -14.22
CA GLY A 12 -7.00 11.86 -13.27
C GLY A 12 -5.55 11.84 -12.76
N LYS A 13 -5.33 12.61 -11.70
CA LYS A 13 -4.04 12.79 -11.03
C LYS A 13 -3.40 11.45 -10.59
N PHE A 14 -4.22 10.47 -10.21
CA PHE A 14 -3.79 9.14 -9.75
C PHE A 14 -3.87 8.07 -10.84
N GLY A 15 -4.03 8.47 -12.11
CA GLY A 15 -4.14 7.55 -13.26
C GLY A 15 -2.99 6.56 -13.38
N VAL A 16 -1.78 6.96 -12.99
CA VAL A 16 -0.60 6.09 -12.98
C VAL A 16 -0.79 4.88 -12.05
N LEU A 17 -1.44 5.07 -10.88
CA LEU A 17 -1.72 3.98 -9.96
C LEU A 17 -2.69 2.96 -10.57
N HIS A 18 -3.67 3.42 -11.34
CA HIS A 18 -4.61 2.53 -12.04
C HIS A 18 -3.94 1.67 -13.11
N VAL A 19 -2.84 2.15 -13.70
CA VAL A 19 -2.05 1.37 -14.67
C VAL A 19 -1.20 0.29 -13.96
N PHE A 20 -0.60 0.61 -12.81
CA PHE A 20 0.27 -0.32 -12.09
C PHE A 20 -0.49 -1.31 -11.19
N ASN A 21 -1.64 -0.92 -10.66
CA ASN A 21 -2.36 -1.75 -9.70
C ASN A 21 -2.75 -3.14 -10.22
N PRO A 22 -3.18 -3.36 -11.46
CA PRO A 22 -3.44 -4.73 -11.94
C PRO A 22 -2.24 -5.67 -11.77
N VAL A 23 -1.04 -5.21 -12.13
CA VAL A 23 0.20 -6.01 -11.98
C VAL A 23 0.52 -6.27 -10.50
N ARG A 24 0.37 -5.24 -9.65
CA ARG A 24 0.54 -5.38 -8.19
C ARG A 24 -0.44 -6.39 -7.60
N LEU A 25 -1.71 -6.30 -7.98
CA LEU A 25 -2.76 -7.19 -7.51
C LEU A 25 -2.54 -8.64 -7.91
N ASP A 26 -2.15 -8.88 -9.16
CA ASP A 26 -1.84 -10.23 -9.66
C ASP A 26 -0.67 -10.82 -8.88
N TYR A 27 0.41 -10.07 -8.68
CA TYR A 27 1.57 -10.50 -7.91
C TYR A 27 1.21 -10.79 -6.44
N ILE A 28 0.47 -9.87 -5.77
CA ILE A 28 0.03 -10.08 -4.39
C ILE A 28 -0.85 -11.33 -4.30
N LYS A 29 -1.82 -11.49 -5.20
CA LYS A 29 -2.69 -12.67 -5.23
C LYS A 29 -1.88 -13.96 -5.39
N GLU A 30 -0.97 -13.99 -6.35
CA GLU A 30 -0.10 -15.15 -6.58
C GLU A 30 0.71 -15.53 -5.34
N GLN A 31 1.42 -14.55 -4.73
CA GLN A 31 2.26 -14.80 -3.57
C GLN A 31 1.45 -15.20 -2.34
N VAL A 32 0.32 -14.53 -2.08
CA VAL A 32 -0.55 -14.85 -0.93
C VAL A 32 -1.15 -16.24 -1.08
N THR A 33 -1.67 -16.58 -2.26
CA THR A 33 -2.26 -17.91 -2.45
C THR A 33 -1.22 -19.02 -2.36
N ALA A 34 -0.06 -18.84 -2.97
CA ALA A 34 1.02 -19.84 -2.93
C ALA A 34 1.58 -20.04 -1.51
N ARG A 35 1.88 -18.96 -0.79
CA ARG A 35 2.58 -19.02 0.50
C ARG A 35 1.67 -19.29 1.68
N LEU A 36 0.41 -18.86 1.63
CA LEU A 36 -0.58 -19.12 2.69
C LEU A 36 -1.51 -20.30 2.37
N GLY A 37 -1.16 -21.13 1.36
CA GLY A 37 -1.87 -22.36 1.05
C GLY A 37 -3.33 -22.14 0.63
N ARG A 38 -3.60 -21.09 -0.15
CA ARG A 38 -4.94 -20.75 -0.63
C ARG A 38 -5.18 -21.23 -2.05
N ASP A 39 -6.39 -21.65 -2.35
CA ASP A 39 -6.77 -22.02 -3.72
C ASP A 39 -7.00 -20.76 -4.59
N PRO A 40 -6.13 -20.50 -5.60
CA PRO A 40 -6.26 -19.34 -6.46
C PRO A 40 -7.48 -19.36 -7.38
N GLN A 41 -8.15 -20.53 -7.53
CA GLN A 41 -9.30 -20.72 -8.42
C GLN A 41 -10.63 -20.31 -7.76
N THR A 42 -10.66 -20.14 -6.44
CA THR A 42 -11.85 -19.66 -5.76
C THR A 42 -12.13 -18.20 -6.06
N ARG A 43 -13.39 -17.77 -5.95
CA ARG A 43 -13.76 -16.37 -6.10
C ARG A 43 -13.24 -15.50 -4.94
N ARG A 44 -13.02 -16.10 -3.78
CA ARG A 44 -12.60 -15.42 -2.54
C ARG A 44 -11.37 -16.08 -1.92
N PRO A 45 -10.22 -16.06 -2.61
CA PRO A 45 -9.02 -16.78 -2.15
C PRO A 45 -8.46 -16.22 -0.85
N PHE A 46 -8.85 -14.99 -0.44
CA PHE A 46 -8.38 -14.33 0.78
C PHE A 46 -9.37 -14.43 1.94
N GLU A 47 -10.42 -15.26 1.82
CA GLU A 47 -11.39 -15.43 2.89
C GLU A 47 -10.71 -15.89 4.21
N GLY A 48 -11.05 -15.22 5.31
CA GLY A 48 -10.45 -15.46 6.61
C GLY A 48 -9.07 -14.85 6.84
N LEU A 49 -8.46 -14.20 5.83
CA LEU A 49 -7.23 -13.41 6.02
C LEU A 49 -7.57 -12.00 6.50
N ARG A 50 -6.75 -11.48 7.40
CA ARG A 50 -6.77 -10.10 7.84
C ARG A 50 -5.61 -9.34 7.19
N ILE A 51 -5.93 -8.32 6.41
CA ILE A 51 -4.95 -7.55 5.61
C ILE A 51 -4.91 -6.11 6.09
N LEU A 52 -3.70 -5.58 6.28
CA LEU A 52 -3.45 -4.17 6.54
C LEU A 52 -2.88 -3.51 5.28
N ASP A 53 -3.47 -2.39 4.88
CA ASP A 53 -2.93 -1.50 3.85
C ASP A 53 -2.49 -0.18 4.50
N ILE A 54 -1.17 0.02 4.58
CA ILE A 54 -0.56 1.21 5.20
C ILE A 54 -0.37 2.28 4.14
N GLY A 55 -0.79 3.53 4.45
CA GLY A 55 -0.82 4.59 3.46
C GLY A 55 -1.86 4.33 2.37
N CYS A 56 -3.03 3.82 2.77
CA CYS A 56 -4.04 3.29 1.85
C CYS A 56 -4.64 4.33 0.87
N GLY A 57 -4.40 5.62 1.10
CA GLY A 57 -4.88 6.70 0.25
C GLY A 57 -6.40 6.64 0.03
N GLY A 58 -6.82 6.62 -1.22
CA GLY A 58 -8.24 6.49 -1.61
C GLY A 58 -8.78 5.07 -1.63
N GLY A 59 -8.04 4.07 -1.13
CA GLY A 59 -8.50 2.68 -1.00
C GLY A 59 -8.32 1.82 -2.25
N LEU A 60 -7.46 2.24 -3.19
CA LEU A 60 -7.27 1.54 -4.47
C LEU A 60 -6.76 0.09 -4.36
N LEU A 61 -6.08 -0.26 -3.25
CA LEU A 61 -5.68 -1.64 -2.96
C LEU A 61 -6.61 -2.30 -1.94
N CYS A 62 -7.14 -1.55 -0.98
CA CYS A 62 -8.06 -2.09 0.03
C CYS A 62 -9.29 -2.76 -0.61
N GLU A 63 -9.92 -2.11 -1.59
CA GLU A 63 -11.14 -2.64 -2.21
C GLU A 63 -10.93 -3.95 -2.96
N PRO A 64 -9.92 -4.11 -3.84
CA PRO A 64 -9.62 -5.40 -4.44
C PRO A 64 -9.33 -6.50 -3.42
N MET A 65 -8.62 -6.20 -2.32
CA MET A 65 -8.37 -7.18 -1.25
C MET A 65 -9.69 -7.62 -0.57
N ALA A 66 -10.58 -6.68 -0.29
CA ALA A 66 -11.91 -6.99 0.26
C ALA A 66 -12.75 -7.82 -0.71
N ARG A 67 -12.72 -7.52 -2.02
CA ARG A 67 -13.42 -8.31 -3.05
C ARG A 67 -12.87 -9.74 -3.15
N LEU A 68 -11.59 -9.94 -2.91
CA LEU A 68 -10.96 -11.26 -2.82
C LEU A 68 -11.29 -12.00 -1.51
N GLY A 69 -12.02 -11.38 -0.59
CA GLY A 69 -12.55 -12.01 0.61
C GLY A 69 -11.84 -11.66 1.92
N ALA A 70 -10.80 -10.83 1.89
CA ALA A 70 -10.09 -10.43 3.10
C ALA A 70 -10.93 -9.52 4.00
N THR A 71 -10.67 -9.59 5.32
CA THR A 71 -11.01 -8.53 6.27
C THR A 71 -9.91 -7.46 6.19
N VAL A 72 -10.25 -6.28 5.68
CA VAL A 72 -9.27 -5.25 5.37
C VAL A 72 -9.32 -4.09 6.36
N VAL A 73 -8.15 -3.69 6.85
CA VAL A 73 -7.92 -2.44 7.58
C VAL A 73 -7.07 -1.56 6.68
N GLY A 74 -7.52 -0.34 6.42
CA GLY A 74 -6.76 0.69 5.70
C GLY A 74 -6.39 1.83 6.64
N VAL A 75 -5.12 2.19 6.73
CA VAL A 75 -4.66 3.32 7.55
C VAL A 75 -3.95 4.36 6.70
N ASP A 76 -4.27 5.64 6.94
CA ASP A 76 -3.64 6.77 6.27
C ASP A 76 -3.65 7.98 7.21
N PRO A 77 -2.58 8.78 7.32
CA PRO A 77 -2.56 9.97 8.18
C PRO A 77 -3.47 11.08 7.68
N SER A 78 -3.90 11.04 6.44
CA SER A 78 -4.79 12.04 5.83
C SER A 78 -6.26 11.70 6.07
N GLU A 79 -6.91 12.46 6.94
CA GLU A 79 -8.37 12.38 7.14
C GLU A 79 -9.15 12.51 5.81
N LYS A 80 -8.66 13.35 4.90
CA LYS A 80 -9.24 13.53 3.56
C LYS A 80 -9.19 12.25 2.75
N ASN A 81 -8.08 11.51 2.77
CA ASN A 81 -7.93 10.25 2.07
C ASN A 81 -8.88 9.20 2.64
N ILE A 82 -8.89 9.05 3.97
CA ILE A 82 -9.76 8.11 4.68
C ILE A 82 -11.24 8.38 4.39
N LYS A 83 -11.66 9.65 4.44
CA LYS A 83 -13.02 10.00 4.08
C LYS A 83 -13.37 9.65 2.63
N THR A 84 -12.42 9.85 1.71
CA THR A 84 -12.59 9.48 0.30
C THR A 84 -12.73 7.97 0.13
N ALA A 85 -11.85 7.19 0.75
CA ALA A 85 -11.87 5.75 0.70
C ALA A 85 -13.17 5.18 1.31
N SER A 86 -13.57 5.67 2.48
CA SER A 86 -14.80 5.24 3.16
C SER A 86 -16.06 5.50 2.34
N VAL A 87 -16.16 6.67 1.70
CA VAL A 87 -17.31 7.01 0.83
C VAL A 87 -17.37 6.06 -0.35
N HIS A 88 -16.24 5.83 -1.04
CA HIS A 88 -16.23 4.95 -2.21
C HIS A 88 -16.51 3.50 -1.83
N ALA A 89 -15.92 2.98 -0.75
CA ALA A 89 -16.23 1.63 -0.28
C ALA A 89 -17.71 1.44 0.05
N THR A 90 -18.34 2.45 0.66
CA THR A 90 -19.79 2.45 0.93
C THR A 90 -20.61 2.42 -0.37
N GLU A 91 -20.23 3.22 -1.37
CA GLU A 91 -20.87 3.22 -2.70
C GLU A 91 -20.72 1.85 -3.41
N MET A 92 -19.64 1.12 -3.11
CA MET A 92 -19.33 -0.21 -3.68
C MET A 92 -19.84 -1.38 -2.83
N ASP A 93 -20.56 -1.12 -1.74
CA ASP A 93 -21.04 -2.14 -0.79
C ASP A 93 -19.92 -3.03 -0.23
N LEU A 94 -18.81 -2.40 0.15
CA LEU A 94 -17.63 -3.04 0.72
C LEU A 94 -17.46 -2.66 2.19
N ALA A 95 -17.32 -3.66 3.06
CA ALA A 95 -16.99 -3.49 4.47
C ALA A 95 -15.46 -3.45 4.65
N ILE A 96 -14.91 -2.25 4.78
CA ILE A 96 -13.49 -2.00 5.01
C ILE A 96 -13.35 -1.07 6.21
N ASP A 97 -12.44 -1.42 7.13
CA ASP A 97 -12.14 -0.61 8.32
C ASP A 97 -11.07 0.44 7.99
N TYR A 98 -11.50 1.65 7.66
CA TYR A 98 -10.60 2.76 7.36
C TYR A 98 -10.37 3.63 8.58
N ARG A 99 -9.09 3.89 8.89
CA ARG A 99 -8.67 4.64 10.09
C ARG A 99 -7.70 5.77 9.75
N VAL A 100 -7.92 6.92 10.34
CA VAL A 100 -6.91 8.00 10.36
C VAL A 100 -5.86 7.65 11.40
N GLY A 101 -4.58 7.56 11.02
CA GLY A 101 -3.50 7.22 11.94
C GLY A 101 -2.24 6.74 11.21
N LEU A 102 -1.30 6.25 11.98
CA LEU A 102 -0.01 5.73 11.52
C LEU A 102 0.09 4.23 11.83
N ALA A 103 1.01 3.55 11.16
CA ALA A 103 1.29 2.13 11.39
C ALA A 103 1.74 1.88 12.84
N GLU A 104 2.48 2.82 13.41
CA GLU A 104 3.00 2.77 14.77
C GLU A 104 1.88 2.75 15.82
N ASP A 105 0.75 3.41 15.54
CA ASP A 105 -0.42 3.41 16.43
C ASP A 105 -1.05 2.01 16.51
N LEU A 106 -1.15 1.33 15.38
CA LEU A 106 -1.68 -0.04 15.29
C LEU A 106 -0.71 -1.05 15.95
N ALA A 107 0.59 -0.86 15.75
CA ALA A 107 1.61 -1.66 16.39
C ALA A 107 1.57 -1.52 17.92
N ALA A 108 1.44 -0.30 18.43
CA ALA A 108 1.29 -0.02 19.86
C ALA A 108 0.00 -0.63 20.44
N ALA A 109 -1.06 -0.72 19.64
CA ALA A 109 -2.31 -1.40 20.01
C ALA A 109 -2.21 -2.93 19.95
N GLY A 110 -1.08 -3.51 19.51
CA GLY A 110 -0.87 -4.95 19.43
C GLY A 110 -1.67 -5.64 18.32
N GLU A 111 -2.05 -4.92 17.29
CA GLU A 111 -2.81 -5.49 16.18
C GLU A 111 -1.97 -6.46 15.35
N GLN A 112 -2.62 -7.51 14.82
CA GLN A 112 -1.96 -8.59 14.08
C GLN A 112 -2.65 -8.85 12.74
N PHE A 113 -1.83 -9.06 11.69
CA PHE A 113 -2.30 -9.23 10.32
C PHE A 113 -1.63 -10.43 9.64
N ASP A 114 -2.35 -11.09 8.75
CA ASP A 114 -1.82 -12.17 7.90
C ASP A 114 -1.00 -11.60 6.73
N VAL A 115 -1.41 -10.43 6.24
CA VAL A 115 -0.73 -9.72 5.14
C VAL A 115 -0.66 -8.23 5.46
N ILE A 116 0.49 -7.61 5.21
CA ILE A 116 0.70 -6.16 5.30
C ILE A 116 1.14 -5.65 3.93
N LEU A 117 0.41 -4.64 3.43
CA LEU A 117 0.76 -3.89 2.23
C LEU A 117 1.39 -2.57 2.63
N ASN A 118 2.55 -2.27 2.07
CA ASN A 118 3.34 -1.06 2.33
C ASN A 118 3.84 -0.54 0.98
N MET A 119 2.94 0.17 0.26
CA MET A 119 3.16 0.59 -1.11
C MET A 119 3.43 2.10 -1.19
N GLU A 120 4.65 2.49 -1.55
CA GLU A 120 5.08 3.89 -1.69
C GLU A 120 4.92 4.69 -0.37
N VAL A 121 5.28 4.09 0.77
CA VAL A 121 5.18 4.71 2.10
C VAL A 121 6.53 4.90 2.76
N ILE A 122 7.41 3.90 2.67
CA ILE A 122 8.66 3.84 3.43
C ILE A 122 9.61 5.02 3.12
N GLU A 123 9.54 5.61 1.95
CA GLU A 123 10.29 6.81 1.55
C GLU A 123 9.81 8.09 2.24
N HIS A 124 8.65 8.05 2.89
CA HIS A 124 8.06 9.20 3.59
C HIS A 124 8.26 9.16 5.10
N VAL A 125 8.75 8.05 5.65
CA VAL A 125 8.95 7.91 7.09
C VAL A 125 10.29 8.50 7.54
N ALA A 126 10.34 8.99 8.79
CA ALA A 126 11.54 9.62 9.35
C ALA A 126 12.64 8.59 9.70
N ASP A 127 12.26 7.42 10.23
CA ASP A 127 13.14 6.31 10.57
C ASP A 127 12.62 5.01 9.93
N PRO A 128 13.11 4.65 8.73
CA PRO A 128 12.69 3.43 8.03
C PRO A 128 12.94 2.16 8.83
N ALA A 129 13.99 2.12 9.67
CA ALA A 129 14.31 0.93 10.45
C ALA A 129 13.32 0.74 11.61
N ALA A 130 13.01 1.80 12.36
CA ALA A 130 11.99 1.75 13.42
C ALA A 130 10.61 1.44 12.85
N TYR A 131 10.25 2.07 11.74
CA TYR A 131 9.01 1.83 11.02
C TYR A 131 8.88 0.37 10.56
N THR A 132 9.93 -0.20 9.96
CA THR A 132 9.93 -1.60 9.51
C THR A 132 9.74 -2.54 10.69
N ARG A 133 10.39 -2.30 11.83
CA ARG A 133 10.21 -3.10 13.06
C ARG A 133 8.75 -3.03 13.57
N ALA A 134 8.14 -1.84 13.54
CA ALA A 134 6.72 -1.68 13.91
C ALA A 134 5.82 -2.49 12.96
N CYS A 135 6.05 -2.42 11.66
CA CYS A 135 5.29 -3.24 10.68
C CYS A 135 5.46 -4.74 10.95
N LEU A 136 6.70 -5.20 11.20
CA LEU A 136 6.97 -6.61 11.49
C LEU A 136 6.32 -7.09 12.79
N SER A 137 6.25 -6.22 13.82
CA SER A 137 5.58 -6.58 15.08
C SER A 137 4.09 -6.84 14.91
N MET A 138 3.47 -6.31 13.86
CA MET A 138 2.06 -6.55 13.51
C MET A 138 1.87 -7.76 12.58
N LEU A 139 2.93 -8.39 12.11
CA LEU A 139 2.81 -9.54 11.22
C LEU A 139 2.66 -10.81 12.03
N LYS A 140 1.62 -11.58 11.75
CA LYS A 140 1.44 -12.91 12.36
C LYS A 140 2.57 -13.85 11.92
N PRO A 141 2.92 -14.88 12.73
CA PRO A 141 3.86 -15.92 12.31
C PRO A 141 3.46 -16.53 10.97
N GLY A 142 4.40 -16.55 10.02
CA GLY A 142 4.13 -17.01 8.64
C GLY A 142 3.38 -16.05 7.74
N GLY A 143 3.06 -14.85 8.22
CA GLY A 143 2.42 -13.80 7.43
C GLY A 143 3.36 -13.20 6.39
N LEU A 144 2.81 -12.36 5.52
CA LEU A 144 3.54 -11.75 4.40
C LEU A 144 3.49 -10.22 4.47
N MET A 145 4.62 -9.58 4.24
CA MET A 145 4.68 -8.14 4.04
C MET A 145 5.17 -7.82 2.63
N PHE A 146 4.41 -6.99 1.91
CA PHE A 146 4.78 -6.47 0.61
C PHE A 146 5.24 -5.03 0.76
N VAL A 147 6.44 -4.75 0.29
CA VAL A 147 7.00 -3.39 0.29
C VAL A 147 7.31 -3.00 -1.14
N ALA A 148 6.74 -1.89 -1.58
CA ALA A 148 7.09 -1.27 -2.85
C ALA A 148 7.51 0.18 -2.61
N THR A 149 8.63 0.57 -3.18
CA THR A 149 9.16 1.93 -3.13
C THR A 149 10.05 2.17 -4.34
N ILE A 150 10.31 3.43 -4.64
CA ILE A 150 11.24 3.80 -5.70
C ILE A 150 12.67 3.68 -5.14
N ASN A 151 13.44 2.74 -5.73
CA ASN A 151 14.81 2.52 -5.32
C ASN A 151 15.69 3.76 -5.53
N ARG A 152 16.53 4.10 -4.57
CA ARG A 152 17.52 5.18 -4.62
C ARG A 152 18.70 4.79 -5.54
N THR A 153 18.43 4.67 -6.83
CA THR A 153 19.44 4.52 -7.88
C THR A 153 19.37 5.69 -8.84
N PHE A 154 20.48 5.99 -9.50
CA PHE A 154 20.50 7.05 -10.52
C PHE A 154 19.47 6.80 -11.63
N LYS A 155 19.26 5.54 -12.03
CA LYS A 155 18.25 5.16 -13.04
C LYS A 155 16.83 5.41 -12.54
N ALA A 156 16.51 5.03 -11.30
CA ALA A 156 15.19 5.26 -10.72
C ALA A 156 14.93 6.76 -10.52
N ALA A 157 15.92 7.52 -10.05
CA ALA A 157 15.83 8.97 -9.93
C ALA A 157 15.63 9.64 -11.29
N ALA A 158 16.39 9.25 -12.32
CA ALA A 158 16.22 9.78 -13.66
C ALA A 158 14.85 9.46 -14.24
N LEU A 159 14.33 8.25 -14.01
CA LEU A 159 13.01 7.86 -14.49
C LEU A 159 11.88 8.55 -13.72
N ALA A 160 11.95 8.59 -12.39
CA ALA A 160 10.90 9.16 -11.55
C ALA A 160 10.92 10.70 -11.56
N ILE A 161 12.08 11.32 -11.38
CA ILE A 161 12.20 12.78 -11.23
C ILE A 161 12.27 13.47 -12.60
N VAL A 162 13.14 12.97 -13.49
CA VAL A 162 13.36 13.64 -14.77
C VAL A 162 12.27 13.27 -15.77
N ALA A 163 12.02 11.98 -15.99
CA ALA A 163 11.05 11.56 -17.00
C ALA A 163 9.59 11.81 -16.54
N ALA A 164 9.18 11.25 -15.39
CA ALA A 164 7.79 11.31 -14.98
C ALA A 164 7.34 12.71 -14.56
N GLU A 165 8.18 13.48 -13.86
CA GLU A 165 7.79 14.80 -13.35
C GLU A 165 8.09 15.94 -14.32
N ASN A 166 9.23 15.89 -15.03
CA ASN A 166 9.70 17.03 -15.82
C ASN A 166 9.47 16.90 -17.34
N ILE A 167 9.62 15.70 -17.92
CA ILE A 167 9.47 15.49 -19.36
C ILE A 167 8.01 15.10 -19.68
N LEU A 168 7.54 13.98 -19.09
CA LEU A 168 6.21 13.45 -19.38
C LEU A 168 5.10 14.14 -18.59
N ARG A 169 5.46 14.83 -17.49
CA ARG A 169 4.53 15.54 -16.60
C ARG A 169 3.37 14.67 -16.10
N TRP A 170 3.63 13.39 -15.93
CA TRP A 170 2.66 12.44 -15.36
C TRP A 170 2.39 12.70 -13.89
N LEU A 171 3.38 13.23 -13.17
CA LEU A 171 3.31 13.57 -11.76
C LEU A 171 3.69 15.05 -11.54
N PRO A 172 3.17 15.70 -10.48
CA PRO A 172 3.59 17.05 -10.11
C PRO A 172 5.10 17.10 -9.81
N ARG A 173 5.73 18.24 -10.13
CA ARG A 173 7.15 18.46 -9.82
C ARG A 173 7.38 18.40 -8.30
N GLY A 174 8.47 17.73 -7.87
CA GLY A 174 8.82 17.58 -6.46
C GLY A 174 8.10 16.45 -5.75
N THR A 175 7.35 15.61 -6.48
CA THR A 175 6.71 14.41 -5.92
C THR A 175 7.77 13.44 -5.37
N HIS A 176 8.93 13.32 -6.04
CA HIS A 176 10.03 12.48 -5.61
C HIS A 176 11.27 13.31 -5.28
N GLN A 177 11.87 13.05 -4.14
CA GLN A 177 13.13 13.64 -3.69
C GLN A 177 14.17 12.51 -3.60
N TYR A 178 15.29 12.64 -4.33
CA TYR A 178 16.32 11.60 -4.41
C TYR A 178 16.80 11.12 -3.02
N GLU A 179 16.96 12.06 -2.08
CA GLU A 179 17.42 11.78 -0.72
C GLU A 179 16.47 10.93 0.12
N LYS A 180 15.17 10.92 -0.26
CA LYS A 180 14.12 10.14 0.40
C LYS A 180 13.87 8.77 -0.25
N LEU A 181 14.49 8.49 -1.40
CA LEU A 181 14.40 7.18 -2.01
C LEU A 181 15.20 6.16 -1.18
N VAL A 182 14.67 4.96 -1.01
CA VAL A 182 15.21 3.95 -0.12
C VAL A 182 15.95 2.87 -0.91
N ARG A 183 17.04 2.34 -0.37
CA ARG A 183 17.76 1.19 -0.95
C ARG A 183 17.26 -0.12 -0.35
N PRO A 184 17.27 -1.23 -1.10
CA PRO A 184 16.85 -2.53 -0.57
C PRO A 184 17.53 -2.89 0.75
N GLU A 185 18.84 -2.62 0.88
CA GLU A 185 19.62 -2.96 2.09
C GLU A 185 19.16 -2.18 3.32
N GLU A 186 18.56 -1.00 3.16
CA GLU A 186 18.02 -0.19 4.27
C GLU A 186 16.72 -0.79 4.82
N ILE A 187 16.03 -1.62 4.02
CA ILE A 187 14.84 -2.38 4.42
C ILE A 187 15.24 -3.76 4.95
N GLU A 188 16.19 -4.42 4.30
CA GLU A 188 16.61 -5.79 4.63
C GLU A 188 17.33 -5.91 5.97
N LYS A 189 18.15 -4.91 6.35
CA LYS A 189 18.88 -4.92 7.63
C LYS A 189 17.98 -5.10 8.85
N PRO A 190 16.87 -4.36 9.00
CA PRO A 190 15.94 -4.57 10.11
C PRO A 190 15.22 -5.92 10.09
N LEU A 191 15.14 -6.58 8.92
CA LEU A 191 14.49 -7.90 8.78
C LEU A 191 15.37 -9.04 9.31
N ASN A 192 16.69 -8.83 9.36
CA ASN A 192 17.68 -9.84 9.74
C ASN A 192 18.28 -9.60 11.14
N ALA A 193 17.77 -8.63 11.88
CA ALA A 193 18.15 -8.28 13.25
C ALA A 193 17.16 -8.81 14.27
#